data_414276b6a64cc0424d8efe74c6d07760
#
_entry.id   414276b6a64cc0424d8efe74c6d07760
#
_cell.length_a   1.000
_cell.length_b   1.000
_cell.length_c   1.000
_cell.angle_alpha   90.00
_cell.angle_beta   90.00
_cell.angle_gamma   90.00
#
_symmetry.space_group_name_H-M   'P 1'
#
loop_
_entity.id
_entity.type
_entity.pdbx_description
1 polymer ?
#
loop_
_entity_poly.entity_id
_entity_poly.type
_entity_poly.pdbx_seq_one_letter_code
_entity_poly.pdbx_strand_id
1 'polypeptide(L)'
;LVQSVRDLGAVFMQLSYNNQSLLAAGCYENVDSGVTRMGREVIKEMNRVGIVVDMSHSAEQSTLDAIDISENPIAITHANPFSWHESKRNKSDQILKALNNSGGMIGLSMYPHHLRNGTNCTIESFCEMVAQTAELININQIGIGSDLCLGQPDSVVDWMRNGTWTKSKDYGEGTKDNAAFPRQPDWFEDARGLNNIKDGLKKIGFNETEINGILGNNWYNFYKKYIT
;
A
#
# COMPACT_ATOMS: atom_id res chain seq x y z
N LEU A 1 20.27 -2.62 -13.78
CA LEU A 1 19.71 -1.62 -12.83
C LEU A 1 18.92 -2.27 -11.70
N VAL A 2 17.98 -3.20 -11.97
CA VAL A 2 17.20 -3.93 -10.93
C VAL A 2 18.15 -4.70 -9.99
N GLN A 3 19.11 -5.45 -10.55
CA GLN A 3 20.16 -6.13 -9.77
C GLN A 3 20.93 -5.15 -8.89
N SER A 4 21.34 -4.00 -9.42
CA SER A 4 22.08 -2.99 -8.64
C SER A 4 21.28 -2.45 -7.46
N VAL A 5 19.96 -2.29 -7.64
CA VAL A 5 19.05 -1.87 -6.57
C VAL A 5 18.92 -2.96 -5.51
N ARG A 6 18.87 -4.24 -5.93
CA ARG A 6 18.90 -5.39 -5.02
C ARG A 6 20.21 -5.45 -4.23
N ASP A 7 21.35 -5.26 -4.89
CA ASP A 7 22.67 -5.27 -4.26
C ASP A 7 22.85 -4.17 -3.20
N LEU A 8 22.10 -3.06 -3.36
CA LEU A 8 22.00 -1.98 -2.36
C LEU A 8 21.04 -2.31 -1.19
N GLY A 9 20.42 -3.49 -1.21
CA GLY A 9 19.57 -3.97 -0.10
C GLY A 9 18.08 -3.75 -0.30
N ALA A 10 17.61 -3.27 -1.46
CA ALA A 10 16.18 -3.14 -1.71
C ALA A 10 15.51 -4.52 -1.77
N VAL A 11 14.37 -4.66 -1.11
CA VAL A 11 13.56 -5.88 -1.05
C VAL A 11 12.16 -5.68 -1.64
N PHE A 12 11.70 -4.44 -1.77
CA PHE A 12 10.48 -4.05 -2.47
C PHE A 12 10.79 -2.97 -3.49
N MET A 13 10.09 -2.98 -4.63
CA MET A 13 10.18 -1.93 -5.62
C MET A 13 8.83 -1.72 -6.30
N GLN A 14 8.44 -0.47 -6.46
CA GLN A 14 7.22 -0.09 -7.16
C GLN A 14 7.47 0.10 -8.66
N LEU A 15 6.44 -0.19 -9.47
CA LEU A 15 6.50 0.04 -10.91
C LEU A 15 6.09 1.46 -11.30
N SER A 16 5.21 2.09 -10.51
CA SER A 16 4.74 3.47 -10.72
C SER A 16 4.51 4.15 -9.37
N TYR A 17 4.53 5.48 -9.37
CA TYR A 17 4.19 6.29 -8.21
C TYR A 17 3.15 7.33 -8.62
N ASN A 18 1.88 7.08 -8.27
CA ASN A 18 0.70 7.91 -8.57
C ASN A 18 0.41 8.16 -10.05
N ASN A 19 1.41 8.49 -10.85
CA ASN A 19 1.30 8.86 -12.26
C ASN A 19 1.87 7.79 -13.18
N GLN A 20 1.73 7.97 -14.51
CA GLN A 20 2.28 7.06 -15.50
C GLN A 20 3.81 7.01 -15.41
N SER A 21 4.35 5.80 -15.30
CA SER A 21 5.76 5.52 -15.50
C SER A 21 6.01 4.84 -16.86
N LEU A 22 7.28 4.52 -17.14
CA LEU A 22 7.62 3.67 -18.29
C LEU A 22 7.16 2.20 -18.09
N LEU A 23 6.77 1.81 -16.87
CA LEU A 23 6.52 0.41 -16.50
C LEU A 23 5.04 0.12 -16.34
N ALA A 24 4.27 1.04 -15.74
CA ALA A 24 2.85 0.86 -15.40
C ALA A 24 2.14 2.20 -15.17
N ALA A 25 0.83 2.19 -15.20
CA ALA A 25 0.00 3.34 -14.84
C ALA A 25 -0.10 3.50 -13.32
N GLY A 26 -0.06 4.74 -12.84
CA GLY A 26 -0.33 5.10 -11.45
C GLY A 26 -1.82 5.34 -11.19
N CYS A 27 -2.21 5.31 -9.91
CA CYS A 27 -3.61 5.38 -9.50
C CYS A 27 -4.31 6.72 -9.79
N TYR A 28 -3.56 7.80 -10.08
CA TYR A 28 -4.14 9.09 -10.45
C TYR A 28 -4.26 9.32 -11.95
N GLU A 29 -3.76 8.38 -12.78
CA GLU A 29 -3.95 8.50 -14.22
C GLU A 29 -5.41 8.35 -14.63
N ASN A 30 -5.81 9.10 -15.65
CA ASN A 30 -7.15 9.02 -16.21
C ASN A 30 -7.37 7.76 -17.05
N VAL A 31 -6.29 7.21 -17.60
CA VAL A 31 -6.31 6.00 -18.41
C VAL A 31 -5.29 5.02 -17.83
N ASP A 32 -5.80 3.89 -17.35
CA ASP A 32 -4.96 2.79 -16.92
C ASP A 32 -4.62 1.90 -18.12
N SER A 33 -3.40 2.03 -18.60
CA SER A 33 -2.88 1.25 -19.74
C SER A 33 -2.35 -0.13 -19.34
N GLY A 34 -2.42 -0.50 -18.06
CA GLY A 34 -1.83 -1.72 -17.55
C GLY A 34 -0.30 -1.69 -17.48
N VAL A 35 0.31 -2.85 -17.33
CA VAL A 35 1.78 -3.02 -17.32
C VAL A 35 2.32 -3.00 -18.75
N THR A 36 3.30 -2.14 -19.00
CA THR A 36 3.95 -2.03 -20.31
C THR A 36 4.83 -3.25 -20.64
N ARG A 37 5.31 -3.35 -21.90
CA ARG A 37 6.30 -4.37 -22.27
C ARG A 37 7.56 -4.28 -21.41
N MET A 38 8.04 -3.07 -21.14
CA MET A 38 9.20 -2.86 -20.27
C MET A 38 8.89 -3.25 -18.83
N GLY A 39 7.70 -2.90 -18.33
CA GLY A 39 7.23 -3.29 -17.01
C GLY A 39 7.22 -4.81 -16.81
N ARG A 40 6.77 -5.55 -17.81
CA ARG A 40 6.78 -7.03 -17.81
C ARG A 40 8.19 -7.60 -17.64
N GLU A 41 9.16 -7.07 -18.37
CA GLU A 41 10.56 -7.53 -18.25
C GLU A 41 11.18 -7.11 -16.90
N VAL A 42 10.81 -5.94 -16.37
CA VAL A 42 11.24 -5.51 -15.04
C VAL A 42 10.65 -6.42 -13.94
N ILE A 43 9.38 -6.81 -14.01
CA ILE A 43 8.78 -7.77 -13.06
C ILE A 43 9.53 -9.10 -13.07
N LYS A 44 9.81 -9.66 -14.24
CA LYS A 44 10.59 -10.91 -14.36
C LYS A 44 11.97 -10.77 -13.73
N GLU A 45 12.65 -9.65 -13.99
CA GLU A 45 13.96 -9.41 -13.40
C GLU A 45 13.88 -9.21 -11.88
N MET A 46 12.84 -8.54 -11.37
CA MET A 46 12.58 -8.44 -9.93
C MET A 46 12.40 -9.81 -9.30
N ASN A 47 11.61 -10.70 -9.92
CA ASN A 47 11.43 -12.08 -9.46
C ASN A 47 12.77 -12.83 -9.43
N ARG A 48 13.59 -12.69 -10.50
CA ARG A 48 14.90 -13.35 -10.61
C ARG A 48 15.87 -12.96 -9.49
N VAL A 49 15.85 -11.67 -9.08
CA VAL A 49 16.80 -11.15 -8.07
C VAL A 49 16.23 -11.15 -6.65
N GLY A 50 15.00 -11.62 -6.43
CA GLY A 50 14.37 -11.67 -5.12
C GLY A 50 13.90 -10.30 -4.61
N ILE A 51 13.40 -9.42 -5.51
CA ILE A 51 12.69 -8.20 -5.15
C ILE A 51 11.18 -8.44 -5.31
N VAL A 52 10.41 -8.13 -4.27
CA VAL A 52 8.94 -8.17 -4.31
C VAL A 52 8.40 -6.95 -5.05
N VAL A 53 7.48 -7.20 -5.99
CA VAL A 53 6.76 -6.12 -6.70
C VAL A 53 5.75 -5.49 -5.75
N ASP A 54 5.86 -4.18 -5.53
CA ASP A 54 4.88 -3.40 -4.75
C ASP A 54 3.98 -2.59 -5.69
N MET A 55 2.66 -2.77 -5.55
CA MET A 55 1.66 -2.11 -6.39
C MET A 55 0.80 -1.10 -5.62
N SER A 56 1.28 -0.59 -4.49
CA SER A 56 0.54 0.35 -3.64
C SER A 56 0.06 1.60 -4.37
N HIS A 57 0.88 2.17 -5.26
CA HIS A 57 0.55 3.40 -6.00
C HIS A 57 0.02 3.15 -7.42
N SER A 58 -0.07 1.89 -7.84
CA SER A 58 -0.47 1.55 -9.21
C SER A 58 -1.99 1.52 -9.38
N ALA A 59 -2.43 1.76 -10.60
CA ALA A 59 -3.82 1.70 -10.99
C ALA A 59 -4.37 0.26 -11.02
N GLU A 60 -5.67 0.10 -11.25
CA GLU A 60 -6.41 -1.17 -11.17
C GLU A 60 -5.86 -2.25 -12.11
N GLN A 61 -5.88 -1.96 -13.43
CA GLN A 61 -5.43 -2.92 -14.44
C GLN A 61 -3.94 -3.20 -14.31
N SER A 62 -3.14 -2.17 -14.03
CA SER A 62 -1.70 -2.32 -13.78
C SER A 62 -1.42 -3.27 -12.61
N THR A 63 -2.23 -3.23 -11.56
CA THR A 63 -2.09 -4.12 -10.40
C THR A 63 -2.49 -5.55 -10.75
N LEU A 64 -3.60 -5.74 -11.46
CA LEU A 64 -4.06 -7.07 -11.92
C LEU A 64 -3.04 -7.70 -12.89
N ASP A 65 -2.53 -6.92 -13.84
CA ASP A 65 -1.49 -7.38 -14.76
C ASP A 65 -0.22 -7.82 -14.01
N ALA A 66 0.19 -7.07 -12.98
CA ALA A 66 1.37 -7.41 -12.19
C ALA A 66 1.18 -8.73 -11.41
N ILE A 67 -0.04 -8.99 -10.89
CA ILE A 67 -0.38 -10.27 -10.25
C ILE A 67 -0.26 -11.43 -11.25
N ASP A 68 -0.76 -11.24 -12.48
CA ASP A 68 -0.73 -12.29 -13.51
C ASP A 68 0.69 -12.53 -14.08
N ILE A 69 1.51 -11.49 -14.15
CA ILE A 69 2.86 -11.58 -14.72
C ILE A 69 3.87 -12.13 -13.73
N SER A 70 3.74 -11.78 -12.45
CA SER A 70 4.72 -12.11 -11.43
C SER A 70 4.68 -13.60 -11.09
N GLU A 71 5.85 -14.26 -11.15
CA GLU A 71 6.02 -15.66 -10.74
C GLU A 71 5.96 -15.82 -9.21
N ASN A 72 6.26 -14.74 -8.48
CA ASN A 72 6.16 -14.67 -7.03
C ASN A 72 4.99 -13.79 -6.60
N PRO A 73 4.38 -14.04 -5.43
CA PRO A 73 3.36 -13.16 -4.89
C PRO A 73 3.84 -11.71 -4.80
N ILE A 74 2.99 -10.78 -5.21
CA ILE A 74 3.24 -9.35 -5.09
C ILE A 74 2.79 -8.82 -3.73
N ALA A 75 3.13 -7.58 -3.42
CA ALA A 75 2.63 -6.88 -2.25
C ALA A 75 1.89 -5.60 -2.64
N ILE A 76 0.97 -5.21 -1.77
CA ILE A 76 0.43 -3.85 -1.66
C ILE A 76 0.84 -3.38 -0.28
N THR A 77 1.99 -2.70 -0.19
CA THR A 77 2.62 -2.44 1.11
C THR A 77 1.85 -1.44 1.97
N HIS A 78 1.04 -0.54 1.34
CA HIS A 78 0.26 0.48 2.05
C HIS A 78 -0.95 0.95 1.24
N ALA A 79 -2.11 0.37 1.52
CA ALA A 79 -3.41 0.79 0.99
C ALA A 79 -4.54 0.19 1.84
N ASN A 80 -5.79 0.63 1.62
CA ASN A 80 -6.98 0.10 2.29
C ASN A 80 -8.00 -0.42 1.27
N PRO A 81 -9.07 -1.13 1.67
CA PRO A 81 -10.14 -1.50 0.78
C PRO A 81 -10.91 -0.27 0.26
N PHE A 82 -11.11 -0.20 -1.06
CA PHE A 82 -11.91 0.86 -1.70
C PHE A 82 -13.38 0.81 -1.23
N SER A 83 -13.92 -0.40 -1.03
CA SER A 83 -15.27 -0.60 -0.52
C SER A 83 -15.50 -0.03 0.89
N TRP A 84 -14.44 0.09 1.68
CA TRP A 84 -14.51 0.74 2.99
C TRP A 84 -14.40 2.27 2.89
N HIS A 85 -13.50 2.79 2.02
CA HIS A 85 -13.31 4.22 1.78
C HIS A 85 -12.88 4.45 0.34
N GLU A 86 -13.70 5.20 -0.42
CA GLU A 86 -13.43 5.57 -1.80
C GLU A 86 -12.27 6.57 -1.87
N SER A 87 -11.10 6.06 -2.23
CA SER A 87 -9.89 6.81 -2.51
C SER A 87 -9.18 6.15 -3.68
N LYS A 88 -8.61 6.94 -4.58
CA LYS A 88 -7.84 6.40 -5.73
C LYS A 88 -6.62 5.56 -5.29
N ARG A 89 -6.15 5.75 -4.07
CA ARG A 89 -5.05 4.98 -3.48
C ARG A 89 -5.51 3.63 -2.94
N ASN A 90 -6.79 3.50 -2.58
CA ASN A 90 -7.35 2.27 -2.03
C ASN A 90 -7.61 1.24 -3.14
N LYS A 91 -7.67 -0.02 -2.79
CA LYS A 91 -7.75 -1.13 -3.73
C LYS A 91 -9.15 -1.75 -3.76
N SER A 92 -9.61 -2.05 -4.96
CA SER A 92 -10.90 -2.70 -5.17
C SER A 92 -10.94 -4.09 -4.57
N ASP A 93 -12.14 -4.58 -4.29
CA ASP A 93 -12.35 -5.96 -3.85
C ASP A 93 -11.86 -6.98 -4.89
N GLN A 94 -11.86 -6.61 -6.18
CA GLN A 94 -11.32 -7.44 -7.25
C GLN A 94 -9.81 -7.62 -7.08
N ILE A 95 -9.07 -6.52 -6.87
CA ILE A 95 -7.62 -6.58 -6.59
C ILE A 95 -7.36 -7.41 -5.34
N LEU A 96 -8.10 -7.15 -4.25
CA LEU A 96 -7.87 -7.85 -2.98
C LEU A 96 -8.08 -9.35 -3.10
N LYS A 97 -9.10 -9.78 -3.82
CA LYS A 97 -9.36 -11.21 -4.10
C LYS A 97 -8.28 -11.82 -5.00
N ALA A 98 -7.83 -11.10 -6.04
CA ALA A 98 -6.74 -11.57 -6.90
C ALA A 98 -5.42 -11.69 -6.12
N LEU A 99 -5.11 -10.68 -5.28
CA LEU A 99 -3.96 -10.69 -4.37
C LEU A 99 -4.01 -11.88 -3.42
N ASN A 100 -5.18 -12.14 -2.80
CA ASN A 100 -5.41 -13.28 -1.93
C ASN A 100 -5.12 -14.61 -2.65
N ASN A 101 -5.66 -14.79 -3.85
CA ASN A 101 -5.51 -16.00 -4.62
C ASN A 101 -4.06 -16.27 -5.07
N SER A 102 -3.29 -15.21 -5.29
CA SER A 102 -1.85 -15.29 -5.63
C SER A 102 -0.94 -15.49 -4.41
N GLY A 103 -1.46 -15.43 -3.19
CA GLY A 103 -0.67 -15.50 -1.95
C GLY A 103 0.05 -14.20 -1.60
N GLY A 104 -0.35 -13.07 -2.18
CA GLY A 104 0.22 -11.76 -1.92
C GLY A 104 -0.16 -11.18 -0.56
N MET A 105 0.41 -10.03 -0.22
CA MET A 105 0.23 -9.35 1.07
C MET A 105 -0.34 -7.94 0.88
N ILE A 106 -1.23 -7.52 1.78
CA ILE A 106 -1.61 -6.12 1.93
C ILE A 106 -1.21 -5.57 3.29
N GLY A 107 -0.59 -4.37 3.29
CA GLY A 107 -0.36 -3.56 4.49
C GLY A 107 -1.43 -2.48 4.60
N LEU A 108 -2.21 -2.52 5.68
CA LEU A 108 -3.28 -1.54 5.90
C LEU A 108 -2.69 -0.20 6.33
N SER A 109 -3.07 0.85 5.60
CA SER A 109 -2.51 2.19 5.73
C SER A 109 -3.25 3.01 6.78
N MET A 110 -2.47 3.81 7.54
CA MET A 110 -3.01 4.82 8.45
C MET A 110 -2.84 6.25 7.90
N TYR A 111 -2.40 6.40 6.65
CA TYR A 111 -2.33 7.72 6.01
C TYR A 111 -3.74 8.33 5.89
N PRO A 112 -3.99 9.55 6.38
CA PRO A 112 -5.36 10.06 6.55
C PRO A 112 -6.20 10.09 5.28
N HIS A 113 -5.62 10.36 4.10
CA HIS A 113 -6.37 10.34 2.84
C HIS A 113 -6.82 8.92 2.41
N HIS A 114 -6.27 7.88 3.03
CA HIS A 114 -6.69 6.50 2.80
C HIS A 114 -7.77 6.04 3.80
N LEU A 115 -8.06 6.86 4.82
CA LEU A 115 -8.95 6.54 5.92
C LEU A 115 -10.32 7.19 5.77
N ARG A 116 -11.38 6.47 6.12
CA ARG A 116 -12.72 7.03 6.31
C ARG A 116 -12.64 8.12 7.40
N ASN A 117 -13.17 9.30 7.10
CA ASN A 117 -13.09 10.51 7.94
C ASN A 117 -11.66 11.08 8.12
N GLY A 118 -10.67 10.62 7.36
CA GLY A 118 -9.33 11.19 7.35
C GLY A 118 -8.68 11.23 8.73
N THR A 119 -8.19 12.41 9.13
CA THR A 119 -7.61 12.68 10.47
C THR A 119 -8.57 12.35 11.63
N ASN A 120 -9.88 12.38 11.40
CA ASN A 120 -10.89 12.06 12.41
C ASN A 120 -11.31 10.58 12.40
N CYS A 121 -10.59 9.72 11.69
CA CYS A 121 -10.80 8.28 11.75
C CYS A 121 -10.56 7.78 13.17
N THR A 122 -11.54 7.08 13.76
CA THR A 122 -11.38 6.51 15.10
C THR A 122 -10.67 5.15 15.03
N ILE A 123 -10.09 4.73 16.14
CA ILE A 123 -9.45 3.41 16.24
C ILE A 123 -10.47 2.28 16.03
N GLU A 124 -11.71 2.46 16.51
CA GLU A 124 -12.79 1.51 16.30
C GLU A 124 -13.09 1.34 14.81
N SER A 125 -13.23 2.45 14.07
CA SER A 125 -13.47 2.42 12.61
C SER A 125 -12.32 1.76 11.86
N PHE A 126 -11.06 1.99 12.26
CA PHE A 126 -9.90 1.31 11.69
C PHE A 126 -9.93 -0.20 11.95
N CYS A 127 -10.23 -0.61 13.19
CA CYS A 127 -10.33 -2.03 13.54
C CYS A 127 -11.50 -2.74 12.83
N GLU A 128 -12.64 -2.05 12.64
CA GLU A 128 -13.74 -2.55 11.81
C GLU A 128 -13.31 -2.78 10.36
N MET A 129 -12.50 -1.88 9.79
CA MET A 129 -11.91 -2.07 8.47
C MET A 129 -11.03 -3.31 8.40
N VAL A 130 -10.20 -3.53 9.43
CA VAL A 130 -9.36 -4.76 9.53
C VAL A 130 -10.26 -5.99 9.53
N ALA A 131 -11.36 -6.00 10.31
CA ALA A 131 -12.29 -7.11 10.35
C ALA A 131 -12.97 -7.36 8.99
N GLN A 132 -13.47 -6.32 8.33
CA GLN A 132 -14.06 -6.42 6.99
C GLN A 132 -13.05 -6.92 5.95
N THR A 133 -11.79 -6.51 6.07
CA THR A 133 -10.72 -7.01 5.19
C THR A 133 -10.47 -8.50 5.42
N ALA A 134 -10.52 -8.96 6.68
CA ALA A 134 -10.35 -10.38 7.03
C ALA A 134 -11.52 -11.27 6.60
N GLU A 135 -12.72 -10.68 6.37
CA GLU A 135 -13.85 -11.38 5.72
C GLU A 135 -13.65 -11.53 4.20
N LEU A 136 -12.89 -10.63 3.59
CA LEU A 136 -12.67 -10.58 2.14
C LEU A 136 -11.48 -11.42 1.68
N ILE A 137 -10.40 -11.44 2.49
CA ILE A 137 -9.15 -12.16 2.21
C ILE A 137 -8.63 -12.90 3.44
N ASN A 138 -7.68 -13.81 3.24
CA ASN A 138 -7.07 -14.56 4.33
C ASN A 138 -6.34 -13.62 5.30
N ILE A 139 -6.65 -13.75 6.59
CA ILE A 139 -6.08 -12.93 7.65
C ILE A 139 -4.54 -12.97 7.70
N ASN A 140 -3.93 -14.08 7.28
CA ASN A 140 -2.47 -14.21 7.23
C ASN A 140 -1.81 -13.39 6.09
N GLN A 141 -2.61 -12.80 5.21
CA GLN A 141 -2.17 -11.91 4.13
C GLN A 141 -2.43 -10.43 4.45
N ILE A 142 -2.87 -10.14 5.67
CA ILE A 142 -3.11 -8.78 6.18
C ILE A 142 -1.97 -8.40 7.13
N GLY A 143 -1.41 -7.22 6.93
CA GLY A 143 -0.42 -6.63 7.83
C GLY A 143 -0.64 -5.13 7.99
N ILE A 144 0.24 -4.46 8.70
CA ILE A 144 0.27 -3.01 8.81
C ILE A 144 1.27 -2.44 7.79
N GLY A 145 0.83 -1.39 7.07
CA GLY A 145 1.65 -0.59 6.17
C GLY A 145 1.38 0.88 6.41
N SER A 146 1.94 1.43 7.48
CA SER A 146 1.51 2.69 8.09
C SER A 146 1.49 3.90 7.15
N ASP A 147 2.39 3.96 6.19
CA ASP A 147 2.63 5.16 5.35
C ASP A 147 2.90 6.42 6.21
N LEU A 148 3.53 6.22 7.38
CA LEU A 148 3.79 7.25 8.36
C LEU A 148 4.93 8.16 7.93
N CYS A 149 4.64 9.45 7.77
CA CYS A 149 5.61 10.47 7.41
C CYS A 149 5.88 11.39 8.62
N LEU A 150 6.98 11.15 9.32
CA LEU A 150 7.39 11.98 10.47
C LEU A 150 8.53 12.90 10.09
N GLY A 151 8.46 14.17 10.58
CA GLY A 151 9.53 15.13 10.45
C GLY A 151 9.83 15.58 9.02
N GLN A 152 8.97 15.28 8.06
CA GLN A 152 9.12 15.72 6.68
C GLN A 152 8.48 17.11 6.49
N PRO A 153 9.17 18.06 5.86
CA PRO A 153 8.59 19.37 5.58
C PRO A 153 7.54 19.28 4.45
N ASP A 154 6.59 20.20 4.44
CA ASP A 154 5.54 20.27 3.43
C ASP A 154 6.07 20.36 1.99
N SER A 155 7.29 20.87 1.81
CA SER A 155 7.98 20.89 0.50
C SER A 155 8.19 19.51 -0.10
N VAL A 156 8.27 18.45 0.72
CA VAL A 156 8.35 17.06 0.24
C VAL A 156 7.03 16.65 -0.41
N VAL A 157 5.88 17.00 0.19
CA VAL A 157 4.56 16.77 -0.42
C VAL A 157 4.44 17.50 -1.74
N ASP A 158 4.89 18.75 -1.77
CA ASP A 158 4.89 19.57 -2.98
C ASP A 158 5.69 18.92 -4.10
N TRP A 159 6.91 18.46 -3.79
CA TRP A 159 7.76 17.72 -4.71
C TRP A 159 7.11 16.41 -5.21
N MET A 160 6.55 15.60 -4.33
CA MET A 160 5.88 14.35 -4.69
C MET A 160 4.69 14.54 -5.62
N ARG A 161 3.93 15.64 -5.44
CA ARG A 161 2.72 15.93 -6.21
C ARG A 161 2.99 16.61 -7.55
N ASN A 162 4.05 17.38 -7.67
CA ASN A 162 4.34 18.11 -8.89
C ASN A 162 4.91 17.21 -10.01
N GLY A 163 5.61 16.15 -9.66
CA GLY A 163 6.35 15.36 -10.64
C GLY A 163 7.33 16.20 -11.47
N THR A 164 8.15 15.56 -12.26
CA THR A 164 9.16 16.25 -13.08
C THR A 164 8.59 16.85 -14.37
N TRP A 165 7.44 16.33 -14.83
CA TRP A 165 6.92 16.59 -16.18
C TRP A 165 5.58 17.34 -16.22
N THR A 166 4.94 17.54 -15.08
CA THR A 166 3.65 18.26 -15.02
C THR A 166 3.84 19.76 -14.93
N LYS A 167 3.08 20.52 -15.76
CA LYS A 167 3.04 21.98 -15.70
C LYS A 167 2.01 22.50 -14.68
N SER A 168 1.07 21.66 -14.29
CA SER A 168 0.05 21.95 -13.30
C SER A 168 0.25 21.08 -12.07
N LYS A 169 0.08 21.66 -10.90
CA LYS A 169 0.21 20.95 -9.64
C LYS A 169 -0.92 19.94 -9.46
N ASP A 170 -0.58 18.71 -9.22
CA ASP A 170 -1.52 17.67 -8.80
C ASP A 170 -1.48 17.57 -7.29
N TYR A 171 -2.60 17.88 -6.65
CA TYR A 171 -2.74 17.79 -5.20
C TYR A 171 -3.10 16.37 -4.71
N GLY A 172 -3.27 15.42 -5.63
CA GLY A 172 -3.72 14.07 -5.29
C GLY A 172 -5.07 14.15 -4.57
N GLU A 173 -5.12 13.61 -3.36
CA GLU A 173 -6.31 13.65 -2.49
C GLU A 173 -6.34 14.90 -1.58
N GLY A 174 -5.31 15.74 -1.59
CA GLY A 174 -5.29 17.05 -0.96
C GLY A 174 -5.98 18.11 -1.81
N THR A 175 -5.94 19.36 -1.35
CA THR A 175 -6.47 20.52 -2.07
C THR A 175 -5.42 21.61 -2.15
N LYS A 176 -5.68 22.63 -3.00
CA LYS A 176 -4.81 23.81 -3.08
C LYS A 176 -4.65 24.50 -1.72
N ASP A 177 -5.72 24.54 -0.93
CA ASP A 177 -5.75 25.22 0.36
C ASP A 177 -5.25 24.32 1.51
N ASN A 178 -5.11 23.00 1.27
CA ASN A 178 -4.57 22.01 2.21
C ASN A 178 -3.61 21.08 1.46
N ALA A 179 -2.47 21.64 1.06
CA ALA A 179 -1.48 20.98 0.23
C ALA A 179 -0.39 20.24 1.02
N ALA A 180 -0.36 20.39 2.36
CA ALA A 180 0.61 19.81 3.26
C ALA A 180 0.31 18.35 3.61
N PHE A 181 1.18 17.73 4.40
CA PHE A 181 0.88 16.44 5.03
C PHE A 181 -0.34 16.59 5.95
N PRO A 182 -1.36 15.72 5.81
CA PRO A 182 -2.47 15.73 6.73
C PRO A 182 -1.98 15.31 8.13
N ARG A 183 -2.60 15.92 9.18
CA ARG A 183 -2.35 15.48 10.54
C ARG A 183 -2.81 14.03 10.72
N GLN A 184 -1.99 13.21 11.37
CA GLN A 184 -2.33 11.83 11.70
C GLN A 184 -3.53 11.77 12.68
N PRO A 185 -4.33 10.68 12.67
CA PRO A 185 -5.32 10.45 13.71
C PRO A 185 -4.68 10.42 15.10
N ASP A 186 -5.38 10.95 16.11
CA ASP A 186 -4.85 11.10 17.48
C ASP A 186 -4.36 9.77 18.10
N TRP A 187 -4.93 8.66 17.66
CA TRP A 187 -4.53 7.32 18.13
C TRP A 187 -3.29 6.76 17.42
N PHE A 188 -2.80 7.45 16.35
CA PHE A 188 -1.64 7.01 15.55
C PHE A 188 -0.76 8.20 15.14
N GLU A 189 -0.26 8.97 16.06
CA GLU A 189 0.65 10.09 15.77
C GLU A 189 2.07 9.62 15.43
N ASP A 190 2.48 8.48 15.97
CA ASP A 190 3.77 7.82 15.72
C ASP A 190 3.66 6.29 15.89
N ALA A 191 4.78 5.58 15.73
CA ALA A 191 4.81 4.11 15.81
C ALA A 191 4.34 3.52 17.15
N ARG A 192 4.31 4.30 18.25
CA ARG A 192 3.75 3.86 19.55
C ARG A 192 2.25 3.62 19.45
N GLY A 193 1.58 4.28 18.51
CA GLY A 193 0.15 4.08 18.22
C GLY A 193 -0.23 2.66 17.77
N LEU A 194 0.74 1.82 17.37
CA LEU A 194 0.48 0.40 17.08
C LEU A 194 -0.13 -0.36 18.26
N ASN A 195 0.16 0.05 19.50
CA ASN A 195 -0.46 -0.53 20.69
C ASN A 195 -1.97 -0.29 20.74
N ASN A 196 -2.43 0.87 20.26
CA ASN A 196 -3.87 1.17 20.20
C ASN A 196 -4.59 0.22 19.22
N ILE A 197 -3.94 -0.16 18.14
CA ILE A 197 -4.48 -1.16 17.18
C ILE A 197 -4.61 -2.52 17.86
N LYS A 198 -3.59 -2.95 18.60
CA LYS A 198 -3.63 -4.19 19.38
C LYS A 198 -4.86 -4.23 20.31
N ASP A 199 -5.04 -3.19 21.08
CA ASP A 199 -6.13 -3.09 22.04
C ASP A 199 -7.51 -3.00 21.35
N GLY A 200 -7.58 -2.28 20.24
CA GLY A 200 -8.79 -2.17 19.43
C GLY A 200 -9.22 -3.51 18.82
N LEU A 201 -8.30 -4.24 18.21
CA LEU A 201 -8.57 -5.57 17.62
C LEU A 201 -9.01 -6.57 18.69
N LYS A 202 -8.39 -6.53 19.87
CA LYS A 202 -8.81 -7.38 21.00
C LYS A 202 -10.23 -7.11 21.45
N LYS A 203 -10.65 -5.84 21.49
CA LYS A 203 -12.02 -5.44 21.86
C LYS A 203 -13.09 -5.99 20.93
N ILE A 204 -12.77 -6.12 19.63
CA ILE A 204 -13.70 -6.64 18.61
C ILE A 204 -13.57 -8.15 18.38
N GLY A 205 -12.75 -8.85 19.20
CA GLY A 205 -12.76 -10.31 19.28
C GLY A 205 -11.64 -11.04 18.55
N PHE A 206 -10.64 -10.33 18.00
CA PHE A 206 -9.45 -11.00 17.45
C PHE A 206 -8.65 -11.66 18.57
N ASN A 207 -8.15 -12.87 18.33
CA ASN A 207 -7.28 -13.57 19.25
C ASN A 207 -5.81 -13.10 19.13
N GLU A 208 -4.99 -13.44 20.12
CA GLU A 208 -3.57 -13.00 20.17
C GLU A 208 -2.75 -13.46 18.96
N THR A 209 -3.04 -14.62 18.37
CA THR A 209 -2.32 -15.12 17.18
C THR A 209 -2.64 -14.26 15.96
N GLU A 210 -3.91 -13.93 15.74
CA GLU A 210 -4.38 -13.07 14.68
C GLU A 210 -3.82 -11.65 14.81
N ILE A 211 -3.89 -11.09 16.02
CA ILE A 211 -3.35 -9.76 16.33
C ILE A 211 -1.85 -9.70 16.04
N ASN A 212 -1.07 -10.66 16.56
CA ASN A 212 0.37 -10.72 16.32
C ASN A 212 0.70 -10.97 14.84
N GLY A 213 -0.15 -11.71 14.14
CA GLY A 213 -0.08 -11.87 12.68
C GLY A 213 -0.16 -10.53 11.98
N ILE A 214 -1.24 -9.78 12.20
CA ILE A 214 -1.51 -8.48 11.57
C ILE A 214 -0.43 -7.45 11.94
N LEU A 215 0.00 -7.41 13.21
CA LEU A 215 0.97 -6.43 13.69
C LEU A 215 2.42 -6.70 13.24
N GLY A 216 2.72 -7.89 12.66
CA GLY A 216 4.06 -8.12 12.16
C GLY A 216 4.37 -9.51 11.66
N ASN A 217 3.87 -10.59 12.31
CA ASN A 217 4.27 -11.95 11.96
C ASN A 217 3.88 -12.35 10.53
N ASN A 218 2.77 -11.81 9.99
CA ASN A 218 2.36 -12.08 8.62
C ASN A 218 3.38 -11.53 7.62
N TRP A 219 3.84 -10.28 7.82
CA TRP A 219 4.94 -9.70 7.05
C TRP A 219 6.23 -10.49 7.22
N TYR A 220 6.60 -10.85 8.44
CA TYR A 220 7.81 -11.63 8.71
C TYR A 220 7.79 -12.97 7.95
N ASN A 221 6.66 -13.69 7.97
CA ASN A 221 6.50 -14.96 7.28
C ASN A 221 6.55 -14.79 5.75
N PHE A 222 5.96 -13.70 5.23
CA PHE A 222 6.03 -13.36 3.82
C PHE A 222 7.48 -13.06 3.40
N TYR A 223 8.20 -12.22 4.16
CA TYR A 223 9.62 -11.93 3.92
C TYR A 223 10.47 -13.20 3.90
N LYS A 224 10.33 -14.02 4.91
CA LYS A 224 11.10 -15.26 5.05
C LYS A 224 10.90 -16.22 3.87
N LYS A 225 9.74 -16.17 3.23
CA LYS A 225 9.39 -17.05 2.12
C LYS A 225 9.86 -16.53 0.76
N TYR A 226 9.81 -15.23 0.54
CA TYR A 226 9.97 -14.63 -0.80
C TYR A 226 11.16 -13.69 -0.93
N ILE A 227 11.81 -13.31 0.16
CA ILE A 227 13.00 -12.46 0.16
C ILE A 227 14.18 -13.32 0.66
N THR A 228 14.92 -13.85 -0.29
CA THR A 228 16.11 -14.71 -0.04
C THR A 228 17.39 -13.98 -0.49
#